data_498ce287277d2227a8c5bae1edfc698d
#
_entry.id   498ce287277d2227a8c5bae1edfc698d
#
_cell.length_a   1.000
_cell.length_b   1.000
_cell.length_c   1.000
_cell.angle_alpha   90.00
_cell.angle_beta   90.00
_cell.angle_gamma   90.00
#
_symmetry.space_group_name_H-M   'P 1'
#
loop_
_entity.id
_entity.type
_entity.pdbx_description
1 polymer ?
#
loop_
_entity_poly.entity_id
_entity_poly.type
_entity_poly.pdbx_seq_one_letter_code
_entity_poly.pdbx_strand_id
1 'polypeptide(L)'
;MPQPVILVVADDGRVLDPLAGDLERRFGDDYRILAERSPTAAQATLERLAGGPDPVALVIAARRMRELDGLGLLGRVHELHPGAKRVLLEHRGEWKSGEPVVHAMTLGQLDYLLYRPWRPLERNLYLPVSEFLAGWESSRTPTVEAIRIIGPRWGARSHQLREVLTRAGIPFGFYPDDSEGGKRLLEEVGEDASRLPILVFQGGLVLVDPSNAELGAALGLRTSPLPGGCDVLIVGAGPAGLAAAVYAASEGFSAQVLEPGVPGGQAGTSSLIRNYLGFPYGLSGDELTNRAVQQAWLFGAEMILAQAATGLRADGPDRVVRLSDGGEVTARAVILATGVAWRRLGVPALEALNGAGVFYGAAGSEARAMRGEGVFVVGAGNSAGQAAVHLSGYAASVTIITIDERLGDFMSDYLVQKVEATPNITVVLHTEVVDGHGRRRLEGLTLRDRHTGAARTVPASAVFVLIGAEPRTDWLDGVVERDERGYLLTGRDLRGADGRDPAAWPLERPPLLLETSLPGVFAAGDVRYRSVKRVASAVGEGSIAVQLVHEYLAEPRDRAGG
;
A
#
# COMPACT_ATOMS: atom_id res chain seq x y z
N MET A 1 -23.33 21.00 14.46
CA MET A 1 -22.05 20.36 14.09
C MET A 1 -21.45 21.14 12.92
N PRO A 2 -20.13 21.23 12.75
CA PRO A 2 -19.57 21.87 11.57
C PRO A 2 -20.04 21.13 10.31
N GLN A 3 -20.55 21.88 9.33
CA GLN A 3 -21.08 21.31 8.09
C GLN A 3 -19.98 21.31 7.03
N PRO A 4 -19.59 20.15 6.46
CA PRO A 4 -18.56 20.10 5.42
C PRO A 4 -18.96 20.90 4.18
N VAL A 5 -17.96 21.44 3.48
CA VAL A 5 -18.17 22.34 2.34
C VAL A 5 -17.83 21.66 1.03
N ILE A 6 -18.71 21.79 0.04
CA ILE A 6 -18.43 21.56 -1.38
C ILE A 6 -18.35 22.94 -2.04
N LEU A 7 -17.18 23.28 -2.60
CA LEU A 7 -16.96 24.54 -3.32
C LEU A 7 -16.93 24.28 -4.83
N VAL A 8 -17.76 25.03 -5.55
CA VAL A 8 -17.80 25.01 -7.01
C VAL A 8 -17.29 26.33 -7.56
N VAL A 9 -16.39 26.30 -8.53
CA VAL A 9 -15.76 27.49 -9.10
C VAL A 9 -15.82 27.47 -10.62
N ALA A 10 -16.50 28.43 -11.21
CA ALA A 10 -16.52 28.66 -12.66
C ALA A 10 -16.88 30.12 -12.95
N ASP A 11 -16.24 30.74 -13.93
CA ASP A 11 -16.53 32.12 -14.34
C ASP A 11 -17.73 32.24 -15.31
N ASP A 12 -18.18 31.13 -15.91
CA ASP A 12 -19.39 31.07 -16.72
C ASP A 12 -20.60 30.66 -15.85
N GLY A 13 -21.51 31.57 -15.58
CA GLY A 13 -22.74 31.32 -14.82
C GLY A 13 -23.63 30.22 -15.42
N ARG A 14 -23.57 30.00 -16.74
CA ARG A 14 -24.27 28.87 -17.41
C ARG A 14 -23.72 27.50 -17.00
N VAL A 15 -22.53 27.45 -16.41
CA VAL A 15 -21.90 26.25 -15.87
C VAL A 15 -22.07 26.20 -14.36
N LEU A 16 -21.75 27.30 -13.68
CA LEU A 16 -21.74 27.39 -12.22
C LEU A 16 -23.12 27.16 -11.62
N ASP A 17 -24.12 27.94 -12.06
CA ASP A 17 -25.44 27.95 -11.43
C ASP A 17 -26.18 26.60 -11.56
N PRO A 18 -26.20 25.93 -12.74
CA PRO A 18 -26.78 24.60 -12.84
C PRO A 18 -26.04 23.55 -12.04
N LEU A 19 -24.70 23.57 -12.02
CA LEU A 19 -23.90 22.60 -11.28
C LEU A 19 -24.11 22.74 -9.79
N ALA A 20 -24.04 23.96 -9.25
CA ALA A 20 -24.31 24.22 -7.85
C ALA A 20 -25.73 23.82 -7.45
N GLY A 21 -26.74 24.13 -8.27
CA GLY A 21 -28.12 23.72 -8.03
C GLY A 21 -28.38 22.23 -8.08
N ASP A 22 -27.70 21.51 -8.98
CA ASP A 22 -27.77 20.05 -9.05
C ASP A 22 -27.11 19.41 -7.80
N LEU A 23 -25.97 19.94 -7.33
CA LEU A 23 -25.30 19.49 -6.12
C LEU A 23 -26.10 19.81 -4.85
N GLU A 24 -26.65 21.03 -4.74
CA GLU A 24 -27.51 21.42 -3.63
C GLU A 24 -28.69 20.48 -3.46
N ARG A 25 -29.36 20.14 -4.58
CA ARG A 25 -30.53 19.23 -4.58
C ARG A 25 -30.20 17.84 -4.01
N ARG A 26 -28.98 17.35 -4.22
CA ARG A 26 -28.60 15.98 -3.83
C ARG A 26 -27.82 15.91 -2.52
N PHE A 27 -27.01 16.92 -2.24
CA PHE A 27 -26.05 16.89 -1.14
C PHE A 27 -26.22 18.04 -0.13
N GLY A 28 -27.17 18.97 -0.36
CA GLY A 28 -27.36 20.16 0.47
C GLY A 28 -27.77 19.87 1.91
N ASP A 29 -28.38 18.72 2.19
CA ASP A 29 -28.72 18.32 3.57
C ASP A 29 -27.47 17.97 4.39
N ASP A 30 -26.45 17.40 3.77
CA ASP A 30 -25.23 16.91 4.44
C ASP A 30 -24.05 17.89 4.28
N TYR A 31 -24.02 18.64 3.18
CA TYR A 31 -22.91 19.50 2.80
C TYR A 31 -23.39 20.92 2.47
N ARG A 32 -22.63 21.92 2.88
CA ARG A 32 -22.85 23.29 2.46
C ARG A 32 -22.25 23.54 1.07
N ILE A 33 -23.09 23.87 0.09
CA ILE A 33 -22.64 24.14 -1.28
C ILE A 33 -22.30 25.63 -1.41
N LEU A 34 -21.06 25.93 -1.78
CA LEU A 34 -20.59 27.27 -2.09
C LEU A 34 -20.26 27.39 -3.57
N ALA A 35 -20.65 28.49 -4.19
CA ALA A 35 -20.46 28.77 -5.60
C ALA A 35 -19.71 30.09 -5.78
N GLU A 36 -18.53 30.05 -6.42
CA GLU A 36 -17.71 31.25 -6.66
C GLU A 36 -17.49 31.49 -8.14
N ARG A 37 -17.66 32.74 -8.57
CA ARG A 37 -17.60 33.13 -9.98
C ARG A 37 -16.19 33.54 -10.46
N SER A 38 -15.22 33.54 -9.58
CA SER A 38 -13.82 33.78 -9.95
C SER A 38 -12.84 33.00 -9.09
N PRO A 39 -11.66 32.65 -9.60
CA PRO A 39 -10.59 32.04 -8.80
C PRO A 39 -10.17 32.87 -7.61
N THR A 40 -10.14 34.20 -7.74
CA THR A 40 -9.79 35.13 -6.64
C THR A 40 -10.80 35.07 -5.51
N ALA A 41 -12.11 35.09 -5.81
CA ALA A 41 -13.16 34.94 -4.79
C ALA A 41 -13.10 33.55 -4.12
N ALA A 42 -12.85 32.50 -4.91
CA ALA A 42 -12.69 31.15 -4.39
C ALA A 42 -11.49 31.03 -3.45
N GLN A 43 -10.36 31.66 -3.79
CA GLN A 43 -9.16 31.67 -2.93
C GLN A 43 -9.46 32.38 -1.60
N ALA A 44 -10.09 33.55 -1.60
CA ALA A 44 -10.47 34.25 -0.38
C ALA A 44 -11.44 33.41 0.50
N THR A 45 -12.35 32.66 -0.14
CA THR A 45 -13.27 31.74 0.56
C THR A 45 -12.49 30.56 1.17
N LEU A 46 -11.53 29.98 0.47
CA LEU A 46 -10.69 28.90 0.98
C LEU A 46 -9.80 29.36 2.14
N GLU A 47 -9.18 30.54 2.06
CA GLU A 47 -8.38 31.11 3.14
C GLU A 47 -9.22 31.34 4.41
N ARG A 48 -10.43 31.84 4.27
CA ARG A 48 -11.39 32.01 5.38
C ARG A 48 -11.79 30.67 6.00
N LEU A 49 -12.02 29.64 5.18
CA LEU A 49 -12.38 28.30 5.65
C LEU A 49 -11.22 27.58 6.35
N ALA A 50 -9.98 27.86 5.95
CA ALA A 50 -8.79 27.25 6.58
C ALA A 50 -8.65 27.62 8.06
N GLY A 51 -9.16 28.79 8.47
CA GLY A 51 -9.20 29.23 9.87
C GLY A 51 -10.50 28.90 10.60
N GLY A 52 -11.47 28.27 9.93
CA GLY A 52 -12.81 28.01 10.47
C GLY A 52 -13.05 26.56 10.91
N PRO A 53 -14.22 26.30 11.52
CA PRO A 53 -14.59 24.95 11.98
C PRO A 53 -15.08 24.03 10.84
N ASP A 54 -15.51 24.58 9.71
CA ASP A 54 -16.14 23.84 8.62
C ASP A 54 -15.07 23.30 7.66
N PRO A 55 -14.88 21.98 7.58
CA PRO A 55 -13.88 21.40 6.69
C PRO A 55 -14.31 21.47 5.22
N VAL A 56 -13.37 21.71 4.31
CA VAL A 56 -13.60 21.61 2.87
C VAL A 56 -13.50 20.15 2.47
N ALA A 57 -14.60 19.59 1.96
CA ALA A 57 -14.67 18.19 1.54
C ALA A 57 -14.27 18.04 0.07
N LEU A 58 -14.78 18.92 -0.80
CA LEU A 58 -14.63 18.83 -2.23
C LEU A 58 -14.53 20.21 -2.86
N VAL A 59 -13.62 20.38 -3.81
CA VAL A 59 -13.56 21.57 -4.66
C VAL A 59 -13.66 21.13 -6.11
N ILE A 60 -14.64 21.66 -6.84
CA ILE A 60 -14.85 21.45 -8.27
C ILE A 60 -14.50 22.75 -9.00
N ALA A 61 -13.47 22.77 -9.81
CA ALA A 61 -13.03 23.95 -10.56
C ALA A 61 -13.16 23.73 -12.08
N ALA A 62 -13.73 24.68 -12.80
CA ALA A 62 -13.73 24.67 -14.24
C ALA A 62 -12.30 24.78 -14.79
N ARG A 63 -11.97 23.99 -15.84
CA ARG A 63 -10.64 23.98 -16.46
C ARG A 63 -10.18 25.37 -16.88
N ARG A 64 -11.02 26.06 -17.65
CA ARG A 64 -10.72 27.38 -18.19
C ARG A 64 -11.48 28.44 -17.41
N MET A 65 -10.73 29.35 -16.82
CA MET A 65 -11.23 30.57 -16.16
C MET A 65 -10.29 31.73 -16.49
N ARG A 66 -10.77 32.98 -16.40
CA ARG A 66 -10.06 34.15 -16.95
C ARG A 66 -8.79 34.53 -16.20
N GLU A 67 -8.79 34.44 -14.87
CA GLU A 67 -7.68 34.97 -14.03
C GLU A 67 -6.64 33.89 -13.71
N LEU A 68 -7.10 32.69 -13.40
CA LEU A 68 -6.29 31.54 -13.06
C LEU A 68 -7.00 30.31 -13.58
N ASP A 69 -6.30 29.38 -14.19
CA ASP A 69 -6.91 28.15 -14.66
C ASP A 69 -7.29 27.22 -13.48
N GLY A 70 -8.17 26.26 -13.75
CA GLY A 70 -8.65 25.35 -12.72
C GLY A 70 -7.53 24.53 -12.05
N LEU A 71 -6.48 24.18 -12.78
CA LEU A 71 -5.36 23.43 -12.23
C LEU A 71 -4.55 24.27 -11.24
N GLY A 72 -4.31 25.54 -11.56
CA GLY A 72 -3.62 26.48 -10.67
C GLY A 72 -4.41 26.70 -9.37
N LEU A 73 -5.74 26.87 -9.47
CA LEU A 73 -6.59 26.98 -8.28
C LEU A 73 -6.56 25.69 -7.44
N LEU A 74 -6.65 24.51 -8.04
CA LEU A 74 -6.63 23.24 -7.32
C LEU A 74 -5.26 22.97 -6.66
N GLY A 75 -4.18 23.47 -7.22
CA GLY A 75 -2.87 23.50 -6.56
C GLY A 75 -2.90 24.30 -5.25
N ARG A 76 -3.54 25.49 -5.24
CA ARG A 76 -3.72 26.29 -4.00
C ARG A 76 -4.64 25.60 -3.00
N VAL A 77 -5.68 24.89 -3.46
CA VAL A 77 -6.52 24.06 -2.57
C VAL A 77 -5.68 23.00 -1.85
N HIS A 78 -4.74 22.37 -2.55
CA HIS A 78 -3.86 21.38 -1.93
C HIS A 78 -3.01 21.96 -0.79
N GLU A 79 -2.54 23.18 -0.94
CA GLU A 79 -1.77 23.87 0.10
C GLU A 79 -2.61 24.26 1.32
N LEU A 80 -3.81 24.80 1.11
CA LEU A 80 -4.69 25.32 2.17
C LEU A 80 -5.54 24.22 2.84
N HIS A 81 -5.98 23.25 2.05
CA HIS A 81 -6.88 22.17 2.48
C HIS A 81 -6.39 20.82 1.94
N PRO A 82 -5.26 20.27 2.44
CA PRO A 82 -4.64 19.06 1.89
C PRO A 82 -5.54 17.82 1.93
N GLY A 83 -6.55 17.80 2.81
CA GLY A 83 -7.55 16.73 2.90
C GLY A 83 -8.72 16.86 1.91
N ALA A 84 -8.93 18.03 1.30
CA ALA A 84 -10.03 18.24 0.36
C ALA A 84 -9.82 17.47 -0.94
N LYS A 85 -10.87 16.89 -1.49
CA LYS A 85 -10.85 16.30 -2.83
C LYS A 85 -10.87 17.40 -3.89
N ARG A 86 -10.06 17.26 -4.93
CA ARG A 86 -9.83 18.27 -5.97
C ARG A 86 -10.29 17.73 -7.30
N VAL A 87 -11.31 18.35 -7.87
CA VAL A 87 -11.99 17.91 -9.08
C VAL A 87 -11.91 18.99 -10.16
N LEU A 88 -11.42 18.63 -11.32
CA LEU A 88 -11.41 19.49 -12.49
C LEU A 88 -12.62 19.18 -13.36
N LEU A 89 -13.41 20.21 -13.69
CA LEU A 89 -14.52 20.12 -14.61
C LEU A 89 -14.02 20.38 -16.04
N GLU A 90 -14.09 19.37 -16.91
CA GLU A 90 -13.58 19.37 -18.27
C GLU A 90 -14.71 19.17 -19.29
N HIS A 91 -14.49 19.54 -20.54
CA HIS A 91 -15.44 19.29 -21.63
C HIS A 91 -15.13 17.97 -22.34
N ARG A 92 -16.16 17.14 -22.60
CA ARG A 92 -15.99 15.92 -23.41
C ARG A 92 -15.47 16.28 -24.82
N GLY A 93 -14.32 15.70 -25.21
CA GLY A 93 -13.70 15.92 -26.53
C GLY A 93 -12.52 16.89 -26.51
N GLU A 94 -12.25 17.62 -25.44
CA GLU A 94 -11.04 18.46 -25.31
C GLU A 94 -9.81 17.70 -24.82
N TRP A 95 -9.82 16.37 -24.87
CA TRP A 95 -8.78 15.46 -24.40
C TRP A 95 -7.39 15.64 -25.04
N LYS A 96 -7.26 16.50 -26.05
CA LYS A 96 -5.97 16.78 -26.74
C LYS A 96 -4.93 17.51 -25.87
N SER A 97 -5.28 17.90 -24.65
CA SER A 97 -4.39 18.57 -23.69
C SER A 97 -4.05 17.69 -22.47
N GLY A 98 -3.90 16.37 -22.67
CA GLY A 98 -3.78 15.38 -21.60
C GLY A 98 -2.54 15.53 -20.70
N GLU A 99 -1.42 16.00 -21.24
CA GLU A 99 -0.16 16.10 -20.48
C GLU A 99 -0.27 16.91 -19.18
N PRO A 100 -0.80 18.15 -19.14
CA PRO A 100 -0.89 18.92 -17.90
C PRO A 100 -1.86 18.31 -16.87
N VAL A 101 -2.92 17.64 -17.32
CA VAL A 101 -3.90 16.98 -16.43
C VAL A 101 -3.29 15.72 -15.81
N VAL A 102 -2.66 14.88 -16.62
CA VAL A 102 -1.95 13.68 -16.15
C VAL A 102 -0.84 14.08 -15.17
N HIS A 103 -0.12 15.14 -15.50
CA HIS A 103 0.91 15.72 -14.64
C HIS A 103 0.32 16.17 -13.29
N ALA A 104 -0.72 17.00 -13.28
CA ALA A 104 -1.38 17.46 -12.05
C ALA A 104 -1.95 16.31 -11.21
N MET A 105 -2.50 15.27 -11.86
CA MET A 105 -2.94 14.04 -11.17
C MET A 105 -1.77 13.30 -10.52
N THR A 106 -0.66 13.16 -11.24
CA THR A 106 0.54 12.48 -10.71
C THR A 106 1.14 13.23 -9.52
N LEU A 107 1.04 14.57 -9.54
CA LEU A 107 1.53 15.45 -8.47
C LEU A 107 0.59 15.53 -7.26
N GLY A 108 -0.55 14.85 -7.28
CA GLY A 108 -1.57 14.96 -6.25
C GLY A 108 -2.21 16.35 -6.16
N GLN A 109 -2.08 17.19 -7.19
CA GLN A 109 -2.76 18.49 -7.28
C GLN A 109 -4.20 18.35 -7.79
N LEU A 110 -4.50 17.23 -8.43
CA LEU A 110 -5.80 16.88 -8.97
C LEU A 110 -6.11 15.43 -8.59
N ASP A 111 -7.26 15.20 -7.98
CA ASP A 111 -7.71 13.87 -7.61
C ASP A 111 -8.57 13.25 -8.72
N TYR A 112 -9.51 14.04 -9.32
CA TYR A 112 -10.57 13.52 -10.17
C TYR A 112 -10.92 14.46 -11.32
N LEU A 113 -11.59 13.90 -12.36
CA LEU A 113 -12.14 14.63 -13.49
C LEU A 113 -13.65 14.43 -13.57
N LEU A 114 -14.40 15.53 -13.71
CA LEU A 114 -15.79 15.53 -14.13
C LEU A 114 -15.91 16.08 -15.53
N TYR A 115 -16.86 15.54 -16.32
CA TYR A 115 -17.03 15.93 -17.71
C TYR A 115 -18.36 16.62 -17.96
N ARG A 116 -18.32 17.70 -18.77
CA ARG A 116 -19.51 18.32 -19.33
C ARG A 116 -19.87 17.70 -20.68
N PRO A 117 -21.16 17.54 -21.01
CA PRO A 117 -22.32 17.68 -20.13
C PRO A 117 -22.39 16.53 -19.12
N TRP A 118 -22.83 16.81 -17.89
CA TRP A 118 -22.94 15.82 -16.81
C TRP A 118 -24.33 15.15 -16.72
N ARG A 119 -25.16 15.23 -17.76
CA ARG A 119 -26.42 14.47 -17.81
C ARG A 119 -26.23 13.10 -18.47
N PRO A 120 -26.92 12.04 -18.05
CA PRO A 120 -27.85 11.99 -16.91
C PRO A 120 -27.14 12.19 -15.56
N LEU A 121 -27.83 12.90 -14.63
CA LEU A 121 -27.25 13.34 -13.35
C LEU A 121 -26.76 12.18 -12.51
N GLU A 122 -27.55 11.10 -12.41
CA GLU A 122 -27.29 9.95 -11.57
C GLU A 122 -25.94 9.32 -11.89
N ARG A 123 -25.65 9.14 -13.17
CA ARG A 123 -24.44 8.49 -13.65
C ARG A 123 -23.22 9.42 -13.72
N ASN A 124 -23.42 10.63 -14.22
CA ASN A 124 -22.31 11.49 -14.63
C ASN A 124 -21.97 12.60 -13.61
N LEU A 125 -22.80 12.80 -12.57
CA LEU A 125 -22.57 13.76 -11.49
C LEU A 125 -22.72 13.11 -10.11
N TYR A 126 -23.89 12.57 -9.79
CA TYR A 126 -24.18 12.13 -8.41
C TYR A 126 -23.33 10.93 -8.00
N LEU A 127 -23.21 9.91 -8.84
CA LEU A 127 -22.38 8.75 -8.53
C LEU A 127 -20.89 9.13 -8.35
N PRO A 128 -20.22 9.83 -9.31
CA PRO A 128 -18.83 10.24 -9.11
C PRO A 128 -18.63 11.13 -7.87
N VAL A 129 -19.51 12.12 -7.65
CA VAL A 129 -19.38 13.00 -6.48
C VAL A 129 -19.57 12.21 -5.18
N SER A 130 -20.51 11.26 -5.13
CA SER A 130 -20.67 10.38 -3.95
C SER A 130 -19.41 9.57 -3.67
N GLU A 131 -18.75 9.03 -4.71
CA GLU A 131 -17.47 8.31 -4.57
C GLU A 131 -16.35 9.23 -4.05
N PHE A 132 -16.28 10.48 -4.52
CA PHE A 132 -15.28 11.46 -4.04
C PHE A 132 -15.52 11.82 -2.58
N LEU A 133 -16.77 12.02 -2.18
CA LEU A 133 -17.14 12.34 -0.80
C LEU A 133 -16.91 11.16 0.14
N ALA A 134 -17.26 9.92 -0.27
CA ALA A 134 -16.97 8.71 0.50
C ALA A 134 -15.45 8.55 0.70
N GLY A 135 -14.64 8.78 -0.34
CA GLY A 135 -13.18 8.78 -0.25
C GLY A 135 -12.62 9.90 0.63
N TRP A 136 -13.32 11.04 0.76
CA TRP A 136 -12.96 12.10 1.69
C TRP A 136 -13.31 11.71 3.13
N GLU A 137 -14.49 11.19 3.38
CA GLU A 137 -14.93 10.73 4.70
C GLU A 137 -14.02 9.64 5.26
N SER A 138 -13.68 8.63 4.45
CA SER A 138 -12.77 7.56 4.86
C SER A 138 -11.34 8.04 5.17
N SER A 139 -10.92 9.19 4.63
CA SER A 139 -9.60 9.78 4.92
C SER A 139 -9.54 10.59 6.23
N ARG A 140 -10.68 10.81 6.91
CA ARG A 140 -10.76 11.52 8.19
C ARG A 140 -10.51 10.55 9.35
N THR A 141 -10.09 11.10 10.47
CA THR A 141 -9.96 10.32 11.71
C THR A 141 -11.31 9.68 12.03
N PRO A 142 -11.39 8.35 12.24
CA PRO A 142 -12.64 7.70 12.57
C PRO A 142 -13.27 8.33 13.81
N THR A 143 -14.57 8.58 13.77
CA THR A 143 -15.33 9.05 14.95
C THR A 143 -15.51 7.95 15.99
N VAL A 144 -15.30 6.70 15.59
CA VAL A 144 -15.35 5.51 16.46
C VAL A 144 -13.99 4.82 16.40
N GLU A 145 -13.34 4.69 17.56
CA GLU A 145 -12.09 3.95 17.73
C GLU A 145 -12.44 2.55 18.26
N ALA A 146 -12.30 1.53 17.43
CA ALA A 146 -12.48 0.14 17.86
C ALA A 146 -11.35 -0.30 18.80
N ILE A 147 -10.16 0.26 18.59
CA ILE A 147 -8.95 -0.02 19.38
C ILE A 147 -8.25 1.30 19.68
N ARG A 148 -7.76 1.48 20.91
CA ARG A 148 -6.87 2.57 21.29
C ARG A 148 -5.47 2.01 21.55
N ILE A 149 -4.49 2.58 20.89
CA ILE A 149 -3.07 2.21 21.06
C ILE A 149 -2.41 3.26 21.94
N ILE A 150 -1.83 2.86 23.07
CA ILE A 150 -1.02 3.72 23.92
C ILE A 150 0.43 3.27 23.78
N GLY A 151 1.33 4.18 23.43
CA GLY A 151 2.72 3.80 23.28
C GLY A 151 3.64 4.91 22.77
N PRO A 152 4.95 4.66 22.74
CA PRO A 152 5.92 5.62 22.25
C PRO A 152 5.64 6.03 20.81
N ARG A 153 5.63 7.34 20.55
CA ARG A 153 5.40 7.88 19.20
C ARG A 153 6.33 7.25 18.14
N TRP A 154 7.56 7.01 18.53
CA TRP A 154 8.64 6.46 17.71
C TRP A 154 9.01 5.02 18.09
N GLY A 155 8.11 4.30 18.76
CA GLY A 155 8.33 2.91 19.13
C GLY A 155 8.14 1.99 17.92
N ALA A 156 9.11 1.11 17.65
CA ALA A 156 9.03 0.17 16.52
C ALA A 156 7.76 -0.71 16.59
N ARG A 157 7.40 -1.20 17.79
CA ARG A 157 6.18 -2.00 17.96
C ARG A 157 4.91 -1.17 17.82
N SER A 158 4.89 0.07 18.32
CA SER A 158 3.78 1.00 18.11
C SER A 158 3.54 1.28 16.62
N HIS A 159 4.62 1.43 15.84
CA HIS A 159 4.55 1.60 14.40
C HIS A 159 3.97 0.36 13.71
N GLN A 160 4.49 -0.83 14.01
CA GLN A 160 4.00 -2.09 13.44
C GLN A 160 2.51 -2.31 13.71
N LEU A 161 2.05 -2.05 14.93
CA LEU A 161 0.63 -2.21 15.29
C LEU A 161 -0.27 -1.22 14.53
N ARG A 162 0.16 0.03 14.39
CA ARG A 162 -0.56 1.02 13.57
C ARG A 162 -0.64 0.59 12.11
N GLU A 163 0.47 0.11 11.54
CA GLU A 163 0.51 -0.41 10.18
C GLU A 163 -0.44 -1.61 10.01
N VAL A 164 -0.40 -2.56 10.94
CA VAL A 164 -1.28 -3.74 10.95
C VAL A 164 -2.76 -3.33 10.95
N LEU A 165 -3.16 -2.46 11.87
CA LEU A 165 -4.54 -2.03 11.99
C LEU A 165 -5.01 -1.17 10.81
N THR A 166 -4.15 -0.29 10.29
CA THR A 166 -4.43 0.49 9.08
C THR A 166 -4.69 -0.43 7.89
N ARG A 167 -3.81 -1.41 7.65
CA ARG A 167 -3.93 -2.37 6.55
C ARG A 167 -5.15 -3.30 6.71
N ALA A 168 -5.49 -3.64 7.95
CA ALA A 168 -6.69 -4.42 8.26
C ALA A 168 -7.99 -3.60 8.16
N GLY A 169 -7.93 -2.29 7.92
CA GLY A 169 -9.10 -1.41 7.90
C GLY A 169 -9.79 -1.27 9.25
N ILE A 170 -9.07 -1.53 10.35
CA ILE A 170 -9.62 -1.45 11.72
C ILE A 170 -9.43 -0.03 12.23
N PRO A 171 -10.52 0.70 12.57
CA PRO A 171 -10.41 2.05 13.11
C PRO A 171 -9.72 2.06 14.47
N PHE A 172 -8.69 2.87 14.63
CA PHE A 172 -7.98 3.00 15.90
C PHE A 172 -7.58 4.44 16.21
N GLY A 173 -7.44 4.75 17.51
CA GLY A 173 -6.78 5.95 18.01
C GLY A 173 -5.36 5.66 18.46
N PHE A 174 -4.43 6.57 18.21
CA PHE A 174 -3.07 6.47 18.72
C PHE A 174 -2.80 7.58 19.74
N TYR A 175 -2.43 7.20 20.93
CA TYR A 175 -2.19 8.06 22.09
C TYR A 175 -0.72 7.92 22.53
N PRO A 176 0.12 8.92 22.22
CA PRO A 176 1.48 8.93 22.75
C PRO A 176 1.48 8.81 24.26
N ASP A 177 2.31 7.93 24.82
CA ASP A 177 2.41 7.65 26.26
C ASP A 177 2.79 8.88 27.08
N ASP A 178 3.52 9.82 26.48
CA ASP A 178 3.90 11.11 27.08
C ASP A 178 2.81 12.19 27.00
N SER A 179 1.75 11.99 26.22
CA SER A 179 0.63 12.91 26.08
C SER A 179 -0.35 12.86 27.27
N GLU A 180 -1.12 13.92 27.50
CA GLU A 180 -2.18 13.92 28.53
C GLU A 180 -3.23 12.82 28.28
N GLY A 181 -3.60 12.59 26.98
CA GLY A 181 -4.53 11.53 26.60
C GLY A 181 -3.96 10.13 26.88
N GLY A 182 -2.68 9.90 26.58
CA GLY A 182 -2.01 8.64 26.84
C GLY A 182 -1.90 8.32 28.34
N LYS A 183 -1.48 9.31 29.14
CA LYS A 183 -1.39 9.17 30.61
C LYS A 183 -2.74 8.85 31.25
N ARG A 184 -3.79 9.59 30.85
CA ARG A 184 -5.15 9.32 31.34
C ARG A 184 -5.63 7.92 31.00
N LEU A 185 -5.38 7.44 29.76
CA LEU A 185 -5.75 6.09 29.36
C LEU A 185 -4.97 5.01 30.11
N LEU A 186 -3.67 5.23 30.42
CA LEU A 186 -2.88 4.33 31.27
C LEU A 186 -3.47 4.21 32.68
N GLU A 187 -3.87 5.34 33.28
CA GLU A 187 -4.56 5.38 34.57
C GLU A 187 -5.91 4.65 34.51
N GLU A 188 -6.72 4.86 33.45
CA GLU A 188 -8.02 4.22 33.25
C GLU A 188 -7.92 2.68 33.19
N VAL A 189 -6.87 2.13 32.54
CA VAL A 189 -6.67 0.68 32.42
C VAL A 189 -5.83 0.07 33.57
N GLY A 190 -5.30 0.88 34.46
CA GLY A 190 -4.51 0.44 35.60
C GLY A 190 -3.12 -0.11 35.22
N GLU A 191 -2.58 0.27 34.08
CA GLU A 191 -1.29 -0.17 33.57
C GLU A 191 -0.25 0.95 33.69
N ASP A 192 1.01 0.56 33.86
CA ASP A 192 2.12 1.50 33.86
C ASP A 192 2.82 1.54 32.47
N ALA A 193 3.67 2.53 32.27
CA ALA A 193 4.42 2.70 31.03
C ALA A 193 5.65 1.76 30.91
N SER A 194 5.79 0.74 31.75
CA SER A 194 6.95 -0.15 31.76
C SER A 194 6.93 -1.14 30.59
N ARG A 195 5.73 -1.50 30.10
CA ARG A 195 5.51 -2.45 29.01
C ARG A 195 4.57 -1.84 27.95
N LEU A 196 5.16 -1.14 27.00
CA LEU A 196 4.45 -0.49 25.89
C LEU A 196 4.78 -1.18 24.57
N PRO A 197 3.89 -1.16 23.58
CA PRO A 197 2.57 -0.50 23.55
C PRO A 197 1.44 -1.29 24.20
N ILE A 198 0.38 -0.59 24.64
CA ILE A 198 -0.84 -1.19 25.16
C ILE A 198 -1.99 -0.97 24.18
N LEU A 199 -2.78 -2.00 23.92
CA LEU A 199 -4.00 -1.93 23.12
C LEU A 199 -5.21 -2.06 24.02
N VAL A 200 -6.15 -1.12 23.89
CA VAL A 200 -7.42 -1.12 24.62
C VAL A 200 -8.56 -1.25 23.60
N PHE A 201 -9.24 -2.38 23.63
CA PHE A 201 -10.39 -2.65 22.77
C PHE A 201 -11.65 -1.99 23.32
N GLN A 202 -12.57 -1.60 22.46
CA GLN A 202 -13.85 -1.00 22.86
C GLN A 202 -14.66 -1.93 23.80
N GLY A 203 -14.49 -3.26 23.71
CA GLY A 203 -15.08 -4.25 24.61
C GLY A 203 -14.40 -4.39 25.98
N GLY A 204 -13.40 -3.57 26.31
CA GLY A 204 -12.70 -3.59 27.59
C GLY A 204 -11.52 -4.58 27.66
N LEU A 205 -11.23 -5.34 26.62
CA LEU A 205 -10.02 -6.17 26.56
C LEU A 205 -8.79 -5.28 26.45
N VAL A 206 -7.79 -5.56 27.29
CA VAL A 206 -6.48 -4.88 27.30
C VAL A 206 -5.39 -5.87 26.94
N LEU A 207 -4.55 -5.53 25.98
CA LEU A 207 -3.36 -6.30 25.61
C LEU A 207 -2.11 -5.44 25.84
N VAL A 208 -1.13 -5.99 26.57
CA VAL A 208 0.13 -5.32 26.92
C VAL A 208 1.25 -5.90 26.07
N ASP A 209 1.89 -5.08 25.24
CA ASP A 209 2.94 -5.46 24.28
C ASP A 209 2.62 -6.73 23.49
N PRO A 210 1.42 -6.79 22.84
CA PRO A 210 0.98 -8.01 22.20
C PRO A 210 1.82 -8.36 20.97
N SER A 211 2.03 -9.65 20.74
CA SER A 211 2.46 -10.20 19.45
C SER A 211 1.38 -10.07 18.39
N ASN A 212 1.72 -10.28 17.11
CA ASN A 212 0.72 -10.32 16.03
C ASN A 212 -0.27 -11.50 16.21
N ALA A 213 0.18 -12.60 16.78
CA ALA A 213 -0.68 -13.77 17.06
C ALA A 213 -1.72 -13.45 18.14
N GLU A 214 -1.32 -12.79 19.24
CA GLU A 214 -2.23 -12.36 20.30
C GLU A 214 -3.24 -11.31 19.79
N LEU A 215 -2.77 -10.34 18.99
CA LEU A 215 -3.67 -9.39 18.33
C LEU A 215 -4.65 -10.11 17.40
N GLY A 216 -4.17 -11.04 16.57
CA GLY A 216 -5.00 -11.85 15.69
C GLY A 216 -6.06 -12.64 16.45
N ALA A 217 -5.67 -13.31 17.53
CA ALA A 217 -6.59 -14.06 18.40
C ALA A 217 -7.65 -13.13 19.05
N ALA A 218 -7.25 -11.95 19.54
CA ALA A 218 -8.15 -10.96 20.11
C ALA A 218 -9.16 -10.40 19.09
N LEU A 219 -8.78 -10.36 17.81
CA LEU A 219 -9.65 -10.00 16.68
C LEU A 219 -10.51 -11.17 16.18
N GLY A 220 -10.40 -12.36 16.79
CA GLY A 220 -11.12 -13.55 16.36
C GLY A 220 -10.61 -14.16 15.05
N LEU A 221 -9.39 -13.84 14.65
CA LEU A 221 -8.77 -14.34 13.43
C LEU A 221 -8.20 -15.75 13.64
N ARG A 222 -8.27 -16.60 12.62
CA ARG A 222 -7.68 -17.93 12.65
C ARG A 222 -6.16 -17.85 12.52
N THR A 223 -5.45 -18.49 13.44
CA THR A 223 -3.97 -18.58 13.45
C THR A 223 -3.47 -20.02 13.30
N SER A 224 -4.38 -21.00 13.20
CA SER A 224 -4.06 -22.41 13.03
C SER A 224 -4.74 -22.99 11.79
N PRO A 225 -4.13 -23.94 11.10
CA PRO A 225 -4.72 -24.60 9.94
C PRO A 225 -5.98 -25.40 10.31
N LEU A 226 -6.83 -25.63 9.30
CA LEU A 226 -7.93 -26.57 9.43
C LEU A 226 -7.38 -28.01 9.49
N PRO A 227 -7.96 -28.87 10.34
CA PRO A 227 -7.60 -30.28 10.37
C PRO A 227 -7.96 -30.97 9.05
N GLY A 228 -7.15 -31.96 8.64
CA GLY A 228 -7.42 -32.76 7.44
C GLY A 228 -6.79 -32.23 6.14
N GLY A 229 -6.06 -31.10 6.19
CA GLY A 229 -5.42 -30.53 5.00
C GLY A 229 -6.38 -29.77 4.09
N CYS A 230 -5.96 -29.51 2.85
CA CYS A 230 -6.76 -28.79 1.84
C CYS A 230 -6.39 -29.23 0.41
N ASP A 231 -7.23 -28.87 -0.56
CA ASP A 231 -6.88 -29.09 -1.97
C ASP A 231 -5.76 -28.14 -2.40
N VAL A 232 -5.87 -26.87 -2.02
CA VAL A 232 -4.92 -25.82 -2.42
C VAL A 232 -4.49 -25.01 -1.21
N LEU A 233 -3.18 -25.04 -0.93
CA LEU A 233 -2.57 -24.11 0.03
C LEU A 233 -1.93 -22.95 -0.73
N ILE A 234 -2.31 -21.74 -0.38
CA ILE A 234 -1.78 -20.51 -0.97
C ILE A 234 -0.87 -19.85 0.06
N VAL A 235 0.40 -19.63 -0.27
CA VAL A 235 1.39 -19.02 0.63
C VAL A 235 1.60 -17.57 0.24
N GLY A 236 1.03 -16.66 1.06
CA GLY A 236 1.01 -15.22 0.87
C GLY A 236 -0.35 -14.68 0.42
N ALA A 237 -0.85 -13.67 1.13
CA ALA A 237 -2.13 -13.00 0.88
C ALA A 237 -1.96 -11.63 0.20
N GLY A 238 -0.97 -11.47 -0.70
CA GLY A 238 -0.89 -10.34 -1.63
C GLY A 238 -1.90 -10.46 -2.77
N PRO A 239 -1.91 -9.55 -3.75
CA PRO A 239 -2.87 -9.57 -4.87
C PRO A 239 -2.91 -10.91 -5.64
N ALA A 240 -1.76 -11.56 -5.85
CA ALA A 240 -1.69 -12.87 -6.51
C ALA A 240 -2.34 -13.96 -5.65
N GLY A 241 -2.01 -14.01 -4.36
CA GLY A 241 -2.56 -15.01 -3.44
C GLY A 241 -4.04 -14.81 -3.17
N LEU A 242 -4.51 -13.56 -3.02
CA LEU A 242 -5.93 -13.25 -2.85
C LEU A 242 -6.74 -13.61 -4.11
N ALA A 243 -6.20 -13.35 -5.31
CA ALA A 243 -6.83 -13.79 -6.55
C ALA A 243 -6.91 -15.32 -6.61
N ALA A 244 -5.80 -16.02 -6.31
CA ALA A 244 -5.81 -17.47 -6.25
C ALA A 244 -6.83 -18.00 -5.23
N ALA A 245 -6.97 -17.37 -4.06
CA ALA A 245 -7.94 -17.75 -3.03
C ALA A 245 -9.40 -17.62 -3.53
N VAL A 246 -9.70 -16.47 -4.15
CA VAL A 246 -11.03 -16.23 -4.73
C VAL A 246 -11.37 -17.28 -5.79
N TYR A 247 -10.46 -17.50 -6.75
CA TYR A 247 -10.70 -18.45 -7.82
C TYR A 247 -10.76 -19.89 -7.32
N ALA A 248 -9.82 -20.34 -6.48
CA ALA A 248 -9.80 -21.69 -5.95
C ALA A 248 -11.10 -22.01 -5.17
N ALA A 249 -11.53 -21.11 -4.28
CA ALA A 249 -12.75 -21.31 -3.51
C ALA A 249 -14.01 -21.22 -4.38
N SER A 250 -14.06 -20.29 -5.35
CA SER A 250 -15.22 -20.16 -6.25
C SER A 250 -15.39 -21.37 -7.18
N GLU A 251 -14.31 -22.09 -7.47
CA GLU A 251 -14.30 -23.31 -8.30
C GLU A 251 -14.45 -24.60 -7.46
N GLY A 252 -14.69 -24.46 -6.14
CA GLY A 252 -15.06 -25.55 -5.26
C GLY A 252 -13.88 -26.27 -4.59
N PHE A 253 -12.65 -25.77 -4.69
CA PHE A 253 -11.54 -26.30 -3.91
C PHE A 253 -11.61 -25.85 -2.45
N SER A 254 -11.24 -26.76 -1.54
CA SER A 254 -10.89 -26.37 -0.18
C SER A 254 -9.58 -25.60 -0.23
N ALA A 255 -9.65 -24.26 -0.03
CA ALA A 255 -8.51 -23.35 -0.13
C ALA A 255 -8.14 -22.78 1.24
N GLN A 256 -6.87 -22.91 1.62
CA GLN A 256 -6.31 -22.23 2.79
C GLN A 256 -5.22 -21.24 2.35
N VAL A 257 -5.21 -20.05 2.95
CA VAL A 257 -4.25 -18.97 2.65
C VAL A 257 -3.40 -18.73 3.88
N LEU A 258 -2.10 -18.84 3.75
CA LEU A 258 -1.13 -18.59 4.82
C LEU A 258 -0.52 -17.19 4.68
N GLU A 259 -0.64 -16.35 5.72
CA GLU A 259 -0.10 -14.99 5.72
C GLU A 259 0.56 -14.67 7.07
N PRO A 260 1.87 -14.35 7.09
CA PRO A 260 2.57 -14.04 8.34
C PRO A 260 2.20 -12.69 8.96
N GLY A 261 1.61 -11.82 8.18
CA GLY A 261 1.22 -10.48 8.61
C GLY A 261 -0.26 -10.19 8.37
N VAL A 262 -0.50 -9.11 7.67
CA VAL A 262 -1.83 -8.66 7.26
C VAL A 262 -2.01 -8.90 5.75
N PRO A 263 -3.14 -9.42 5.32
CA PRO A 263 -3.46 -9.55 3.90
C PRO A 263 -3.29 -8.24 3.13
N GLY A 264 -2.97 -8.34 1.85
CA GLY A 264 -2.79 -7.20 0.96
C GLY A 264 -1.38 -7.07 0.39
N GLY A 265 -0.38 -7.69 1.03
CA GLY A 265 1.01 -7.62 0.58
C GLY A 265 1.49 -6.17 0.44
N GLN A 266 2.39 -5.89 -0.48
CA GLN A 266 2.87 -4.52 -0.75
C GLN A 266 1.82 -3.63 -1.43
N ALA A 267 0.88 -4.19 -2.16
CA ALA A 267 -0.19 -3.41 -2.77
C ALA A 267 -1.06 -2.71 -1.72
N GLY A 268 -1.32 -3.37 -0.57
CA GLY A 268 -2.09 -2.83 0.54
C GLY A 268 -1.47 -1.57 1.18
N THR A 269 -0.18 -1.28 0.96
CA THR A 269 0.47 -0.07 1.47
C THR A 269 0.42 1.11 0.49
N SER A 270 -0.09 0.91 -0.73
CA SER A 270 -0.16 1.96 -1.74
C SER A 270 -1.30 2.92 -1.42
N SER A 271 -1.00 4.22 -1.30
CA SER A 271 -1.99 5.25 -1.02
C SER A 271 -3.02 5.42 -2.15
N LEU A 272 -2.63 5.16 -3.40
CA LEU A 272 -3.53 5.26 -4.55
C LEU A 272 -3.02 4.44 -5.74
N ILE A 273 -3.85 3.50 -6.21
CA ILE A 273 -3.63 2.68 -7.39
C ILE A 273 -4.53 3.21 -8.51
N ARG A 274 -3.95 3.82 -9.55
CA ARG A 274 -4.70 4.43 -10.67
C ARG A 274 -4.77 3.58 -11.92
N ASN A 275 -3.95 2.56 -12.03
CA ASN A 275 -3.80 1.73 -13.21
C ASN A 275 -4.41 0.32 -13.05
N TYR A 276 -5.30 0.15 -12.09
CA TYR A 276 -6.10 -1.07 -11.95
C TYR A 276 -7.43 -0.90 -12.70
N LEU A 277 -7.70 -1.84 -13.60
CA LEU A 277 -8.87 -1.78 -14.47
C LEU A 277 -10.19 -1.82 -13.67
N GLY A 278 -11.16 -1.00 -14.07
CA GLY A 278 -12.48 -0.92 -13.43
C GLY A 278 -12.62 0.20 -12.40
N PHE A 279 -11.51 0.86 -12.03
CA PHE A 279 -11.48 1.97 -11.07
C PHE A 279 -10.97 3.25 -11.73
N PRO A 280 -11.83 3.98 -12.45
CA PRO A 280 -11.40 5.14 -13.26
C PRO A 280 -10.80 6.28 -12.43
N TYR A 281 -11.14 6.36 -11.16
CA TYR A 281 -10.62 7.37 -10.23
C TYR A 281 -9.46 6.85 -9.37
N GLY A 282 -9.07 5.58 -9.56
CA GLY A 282 -8.17 4.86 -8.67
C GLY A 282 -8.85 4.44 -7.37
N LEU A 283 -8.13 3.68 -6.56
CA LEU A 283 -8.51 3.32 -5.20
C LEU A 283 -7.24 3.11 -4.38
N SER A 284 -7.35 3.17 -3.07
CA SER A 284 -6.21 2.84 -2.20
C SER A 284 -5.91 1.33 -2.23
N GLY A 285 -4.68 0.99 -1.92
CA GLY A 285 -4.26 -0.41 -1.90
C GLY A 285 -4.95 -1.21 -0.81
N ASP A 286 -5.15 -0.60 0.37
CA ASP A 286 -5.88 -1.21 1.47
C ASP A 286 -7.35 -1.45 1.12
N GLU A 287 -8.03 -0.52 0.46
CA GLU A 287 -9.40 -0.72 0.00
C GLU A 287 -9.50 -1.87 -1.01
N LEU A 288 -8.60 -1.93 -2.01
CA LEU A 288 -8.57 -3.02 -2.97
C LEU A 288 -8.37 -4.38 -2.29
N THR A 289 -7.42 -4.46 -1.37
CA THR A 289 -7.06 -5.73 -0.72
C THR A 289 -8.10 -6.16 0.30
N ASN A 290 -8.72 -5.23 1.05
CA ASN A 290 -9.81 -5.55 1.96
C ASN A 290 -11.05 -6.08 1.20
N ARG A 291 -11.39 -5.52 0.07
CA ARG A 291 -12.45 -6.05 -0.81
C ARG A 291 -12.12 -7.46 -1.31
N ALA A 292 -10.86 -7.72 -1.69
CA ALA A 292 -10.43 -9.04 -2.13
C ALA A 292 -10.45 -10.08 -1.00
N VAL A 293 -10.08 -9.72 0.23
CA VAL A 293 -10.20 -10.57 1.42
C VAL A 293 -11.65 -10.94 1.69
N GLN A 294 -12.54 -9.94 1.69
CA GLN A 294 -13.98 -10.18 1.88
C GLN A 294 -14.53 -11.10 0.79
N GLN A 295 -14.13 -10.92 -0.46
CA GLN A 295 -14.52 -11.76 -1.57
C GLN A 295 -14.03 -13.21 -1.40
N ALA A 296 -12.78 -13.41 -0.98
CA ALA A 296 -12.25 -14.73 -0.70
C ALA A 296 -13.03 -15.45 0.43
N TRP A 297 -13.38 -14.75 1.50
CA TRP A 297 -14.21 -15.27 2.59
C TRP A 297 -15.62 -15.62 2.13
N LEU A 298 -16.25 -14.79 1.30
CA LEU A 298 -17.58 -15.06 0.76
C LEU A 298 -17.64 -16.36 -0.06
N PHE A 299 -16.54 -16.74 -0.73
CA PHE A 299 -16.42 -18.00 -1.44
C PHE A 299 -15.94 -19.16 -0.56
N GLY A 300 -15.59 -18.93 0.71
CA GLY A 300 -15.20 -19.97 1.66
C GLY A 300 -13.70 -20.25 1.74
N ALA A 301 -12.84 -19.38 1.22
CA ALA A 301 -11.40 -19.48 1.46
C ALA A 301 -11.08 -19.19 2.93
N GLU A 302 -10.23 -20.00 3.54
CA GLU A 302 -9.83 -19.87 4.95
C GLU A 302 -8.48 -19.18 5.08
N MET A 303 -8.40 -18.13 5.90
CA MET A 303 -7.14 -17.38 6.14
C MET A 303 -6.49 -17.89 7.43
N ILE A 304 -5.22 -18.28 7.34
CA ILE A 304 -4.35 -18.60 8.48
C ILE A 304 -3.39 -17.42 8.64
N LEU A 305 -3.64 -16.58 9.64
CA LEU A 305 -2.88 -15.35 9.86
C LEU A 305 -1.82 -15.51 10.94
N ALA A 306 -0.84 -14.60 10.96
CA ALA A 306 0.29 -14.59 11.88
C ALA A 306 1.15 -15.87 11.83
N GLN A 307 1.14 -16.58 10.70
CA GLN A 307 1.94 -17.79 10.46
C GLN A 307 2.75 -17.64 9.17
N ALA A 308 4.04 -17.92 9.25
CA ALA A 308 4.93 -17.96 8.10
C ALA A 308 5.20 -19.40 7.66
N ALA A 309 5.36 -19.62 6.35
CA ALA A 309 5.93 -20.85 5.83
C ALA A 309 7.46 -20.87 6.09
N THR A 310 7.95 -21.98 6.63
CA THR A 310 9.38 -22.18 6.98
C THR A 310 10.01 -23.38 6.30
N GLY A 311 9.24 -24.16 5.57
CA GLY A 311 9.72 -25.31 4.79
C GLY A 311 8.62 -25.86 3.91
N LEU A 312 9.03 -26.55 2.83
CA LEU A 312 8.16 -27.24 1.89
C LEU A 312 8.79 -28.57 1.54
N ARG A 313 8.01 -29.64 1.49
CA ARG A 313 8.44 -30.95 1.01
C ARG A 313 7.33 -31.64 0.22
N ALA A 314 7.72 -32.55 -0.64
CA ALA A 314 6.79 -33.53 -1.20
C ALA A 314 6.61 -34.69 -0.20
N ASP A 315 5.37 -35.20 -0.11
CA ASP A 315 5.02 -36.38 0.67
C ASP A 315 4.08 -37.25 -0.17
N GLY A 316 4.67 -38.09 -0.99
CA GLY A 316 3.93 -38.81 -2.02
C GLY A 316 3.20 -37.85 -2.97
N PRO A 317 1.85 -37.99 -3.10
CA PRO A 317 1.05 -37.12 -3.96
C PRO A 317 0.82 -35.73 -3.37
N ASP A 318 1.09 -35.54 -2.10
CA ASP A 318 0.77 -34.32 -1.38
C ASP A 318 2.01 -33.43 -1.21
N ARG A 319 1.77 -32.18 -0.83
CA ARG A 319 2.75 -31.15 -0.51
C ARG A 319 2.55 -30.74 0.93
N VAL A 320 3.61 -30.73 1.72
CA VAL A 320 3.55 -30.41 3.13
C VAL A 320 4.35 -29.14 3.37
N VAL A 321 3.68 -28.12 3.90
CA VAL A 321 4.27 -26.84 4.27
C VAL A 321 4.39 -26.76 5.78
N ARG A 322 5.62 -26.53 6.29
CA ARG A 322 5.90 -26.32 7.70
C ARG A 322 5.67 -24.86 8.06
N LEU A 323 5.05 -24.63 9.20
CA LEU A 323 4.71 -23.31 9.74
C LEU A 323 5.77 -22.82 10.75
N SER A 324 5.71 -21.52 11.05
CA SER A 324 6.61 -20.87 12.01
C SER A 324 6.45 -21.34 13.45
N ASP A 325 5.28 -21.86 13.83
CA ASP A 325 5.02 -22.46 15.14
C ASP A 325 5.42 -23.95 15.23
N GLY A 326 5.97 -24.51 14.13
CA GLY A 326 6.37 -25.91 14.02
C GLY A 326 5.24 -26.84 13.52
N GLY A 327 4.02 -26.33 13.36
CA GLY A 327 2.91 -27.07 12.73
C GLY A 327 3.13 -27.32 11.24
N GLU A 328 2.29 -28.16 10.65
CA GLU A 328 2.32 -28.48 9.23
C GLU A 328 0.94 -28.40 8.58
N VAL A 329 0.90 -28.01 7.31
CA VAL A 329 -0.30 -28.07 6.47
C VAL A 329 -0.02 -28.98 5.29
N THR A 330 -0.91 -29.96 5.11
CA THR A 330 -0.88 -30.87 3.95
C THR A 330 -1.85 -30.36 2.89
N ALA A 331 -1.39 -30.25 1.65
CA ALA A 331 -2.19 -29.81 0.52
C ALA A 331 -1.90 -30.67 -0.72
N ARG A 332 -2.89 -30.81 -1.60
CA ARG A 332 -2.73 -31.51 -2.89
C ARG A 332 -1.92 -30.68 -3.88
N ALA A 333 -2.04 -29.34 -3.80
CA ALA A 333 -1.24 -28.38 -4.55
C ALA A 333 -0.91 -27.16 -3.70
N VAL A 334 0.21 -26.50 -4.02
CA VAL A 334 0.65 -25.27 -3.34
C VAL A 334 0.85 -24.15 -4.34
N ILE A 335 0.35 -22.95 -4.03
CA ILE A 335 0.62 -21.73 -4.81
C ILE A 335 1.48 -20.79 -3.97
N LEU A 336 2.71 -20.56 -4.43
CA LEU A 336 3.67 -19.65 -3.80
C LEU A 336 3.42 -18.23 -4.31
N ALA A 337 2.81 -17.38 -3.47
CA ALA A 337 2.48 -15.99 -3.75
C ALA A 337 3.11 -15.04 -2.72
N THR A 338 4.30 -15.39 -2.21
CA THR A 338 5.01 -14.69 -1.11
C THR A 338 5.47 -13.28 -1.48
N GLY A 339 5.45 -12.94 -2.76
CA GLY A 339 5.84 -11.63 -3.26
C GLY A 339 7.30 -11.30 -3.01
N VAL A 340 7.57 -10.02 -2.74
CA VAL A 340 8.91 -9.49 -2.48
C VAL A 340 8.93 -8.69 -1.18
N ALA A 341 10.09 -8.61 -0.54
CA ALA A 341 10.36 -7.73 0.60
C ALA A 341 11.18 -6.52 0.16
N TRP A 342 11.07 -5.42 0.87
CA TRP A 342 11.97 -4.28 0.65
C TRP A 342 13.40 -4.69 1.00
N ARG A 343 14.32 -4.34 0.09
CA ARG A 343 15.74 -4.55 0.34
C ARG A 343 16.19 -3.66 1.49
N ARG A 344 16.96 -4.27 2.41
CA ARG A 344 17.50 -3.56 3.57
C ARG A 344 18.87 -2.96 3.28
N LEU A 345 19.21 -1.88 4.01
CA LEU A 345 20.55 -1.28 3.93
C LEU A 345 21.64 -2.19 4.50
N GLY A 346 21.26 -3.11 5.39
CA GLY A 346 22.21 -3.99 6.07
C GLY A 346 23.12 -3.27 7.08
N VAL A 347 22.72 -2.08 7.55
CA VAL A 347 23.42 -1.29 8.57
C VAL A 347 22.81 -1.60 9.93
N PRO A 348 23.49 -2.35 10.83
CA PRO A 348 22.89 -2.84 12.07
C PRO A 348 22.28 -1.73 12.95
N ALA A 349 22.93 -0.56 13.03
CA ALA A 349 22.42 0.57 13.81
C ALA A 349 21.08 1.11 13.25
N LEU A 350 20.88 1.09 11.94
CA LEU A 350 19.63 1.49 11.29
C LEU A 350 18.57 0.40 11.43
N GLU A 351 18.95 -0.87 11.30
CA GLU A 351 18.01 -1.97 11.45
C GLU A 351 17.38 -2.00 12.85
N ALA A 352 18.15 -1.68 13.88
CA ALA A 352 17.68 -1.55 15.27
C ALA A 352 16.67 -0.40 15.47
N LEU A 353 16.66 0.59 14.56
CA LEU A 353 15.75 1.74 14.58
C LEU A 353 14.60 1.61 13.57
N ASN A 354 14.36 0.42 13.03
CA ASN A 354 13.25 0.18 12.11
C ASN A 354 11.90 0.50 12.80
N GLY A 355 11.08 1.36 12.18
CA GLY A 355 9.85 1.92 12.76
C GLY A 355 10.09 3.06 13.76
N ALA A 356 11.33 3.32 14.15
CA ALA A 356 11.74 4.41 15.04
C ALA A 356 12.54 5.49 14.30
N GLY A 357 12.08 5.91 13.13
CA GLY A 357 12.71 6.87 12.24
C GLY A 357 13.43 6.22 11.04
N VAL A 358 13.55 4.89 10.99
CA VAL A 358 13.99 4.15 9.79
C VAL A 358 12.79 3.40 9.24
N PHE A 359 12.46 3.63 7.97
CA PHE A 359 11.28 3.06 7.31
C PHE A 359 11.66 2.43 5.98
N TYR A 360 11.13 1.24 5.71
CA TYR A 360 11.30 0.52 4.45
C TYR A 360 10.00 0.56 3.65
N GLY A 361 10.03 1.13 2.45
CA GLY A 361 8.87 1.20 1.56
C GLY A 361 8.14 2.55 1.58
N ALA A 362 6.83 2.52 1.29
CA ALA A 362 6.04 3.74 1.09
C ALA A 362 5.89 4.57 2.37
N ALA A 363 5.91 5.89 2.22
CA ALA A 363 5.86 6.88 3.31
C ALA A 363 4.43 7.32 3.70
N GLY A 364 3.40 6.56 3.33
CA GLY A 364 2.01 7.02 3.42
C GLY A 364 1.51 7.29 4.85
N SER A 365 1.73 6.35 5.75
CA SER A 365 1.27 6.45 7.15
C SER A 365 2.14 7.37 8.01
N GLU A 366 3.43 7.50 7.68
CA GLU A 366 4.41 8.26 8.44
C GLU A 366 4.49 9.73 8.04
N ALA A 367 4.05 10.08 6.82
CA ALA A 367 4.21 11.42 6.27
C ALA A 367 3.66 12.53 7.20
N ARG A 368 2.51 12.30 7.83
CA ARG A 368 1.92 13.27 8.78
C ARG A 368 2.77 13.46 10.03
N ALA A 369 3.47 12.42 10.49
CA ALA A 369 4.36 12.49 11.64
C ALA A 369 5.67 13.23 11.33
N MET A 370 6.01 13.40 10.04
CA MET A 370 7.21 14.12 9.58
C MET A 370 7.01 15.65 9.52
N ARG A 371 5.90 16.18 9.98
CA ARG A 371 5.62 17.62 9.92
C ARG A 371 6.69 18.44 10.65
N GLY A 372 7.36 19.32 9.89
CA GLY A 372 8.42 20.19 10.42
C GLY A 372 9.78 19.49 10.62
N GLU A 373 9.91 18.21 10.27
CA GLU A 373 11.14 17.43 10.43
C GLU A 373 12.00 17.45 9.15
N GLY A 374 13.32 17.21 9.32
CA GLY A 374 14.24 16.94 8.21
C GLY A 374 14.29 15.43 7.93
N VAL A 375 13.92 15.03 6.73
CA VAL A 375 13.82 13.61 6.36
C VAL A 375 14.71 13.26 5.17
N PHE A 376 15.13 12.00 5.10
CA PHE A 376 15.95 11.46 4.04
C PHE A 376 15.21 10.36 3.28
N VAL A 377 15.47 10.27 1.97
CA VAL A 377 14.97 9.20 1.10
C VAL A 377 16.17 8.57 0.42
N VAL A 378 16.38 7.28 0.59
CA VAL A 378 17.49 6.54 -0.03
C VAL A 378 16.98 5.77 -1.23
N GLY A 379 17.48 6.08 -2.41
CA GLY A 379 17.15 5.45 -3.69
C GLY A 379 16.98 6.45 -4.82
N ALA A 380 17.00 5.96 -6.07
CA ALA A 380 16.90 6.77 -7.29
C ALA A 380 15.77 6.34 -8.24
N GLY A 381 14.97 5.36 -7.89
CA GLY A 381 13.84 4.91 -8.72
C GLY A 381 12.57 5.76 -8.54
N ASN A 382 11.55 5.45 -9.34
CA ASN A 382 10.25 6.13 -9.27
C ASN A 382 9.64 6.12 -7.86
N SER A 383 9.80 5.03 -7.10
CA SER A 383 9.28 4.94 -5.73
C SER A 383 9.94 5.97 -4.79
N ALA A 384 11.25 6.19 -4.94
CA ALA A 384 11.98 7.19 -4.16
C ALA A 384 11.53 8.61 -4.50
N GLY A 385 11.39 8.93 -5.79
CA GLY A 385 10.89 10.22 -6.23
C GLY A 385 9.46 10.50 -5.78
N GLN A 386 8.56 9.52 -5.88
CA GLN A 386 7.18 9.64 -5.41
C GLN A 386 7.11 9.87 -3.90
N ALA A 387 7.90 9.11 -3.13
CA ALA A 387 7.98 9.29 -1.68
C ALA A 387 8.54 10.67 -1.30
N ALA A 388 9.60 11.13 -1.96
CA ALA A 388 10.17 12.45 -1.71
C ALA A 388 9.18 13.58 -1.98
N VAL A 389 8.45 13.52 -3.10
CA VAL A 389 7.39 14.49 -3.44
C VAL A 389 6.24 14.42 -2.44
N HIS A 390 5.85 13.23 -2.01
CA HIS A 390 4.80 13.10 -1.00
C HIS A 390 5.22 13.68 0.36
N LEU A 391 6.41 13.32 0.82
CA LEU A 391 6.97 13.81 2.08
C LEU A 391 7.20 15.32 2.09
N SER A 392 7.56 15.93 0.95
CA SER A 392 7.79 17.37 0.86
C SER A 392 6.57 18.23 1.20
N GLY A 393 5.37 17.66 1.09
CA GLY A 393 4.13 18.31 1.54
C GLY A 393 3.95 18.39 3.07
N TYR A 394 4.80 17.71 3.83
CA TYR A 394 4.71 17.64 5.30
C TYR A 394 6.02 18.04 5.98
N ALA A 395 7.14 17.52 5.50
CA ALA A 395 8.46 17.72 6.09
C ALA A 395 8.99 19.14 5.85
N ALA A 396 9.83 19.64 6.76
CA ALA A 396 10.55 20.90 6.58
C ALA A 396 11.55 20.81 5.42
N SER A 397 12.23 19.65 5.30
CA SER A 397 13.14 19.37 4.19
C SER A 397 13.17 17.89 3.87
N VAL A 398 13.37 17.54 2.60
CA VAL A 398 13.55 16.17 2.10
C VAL A 398 14.88 16.09 1.38
N THR A 399 15.73 15.13 1.74
CA THR A 399 16.99 14.89 1.06
C THR A 399 16.97 13.52 0.41
N ILE A 400 17.02 13.46 -0.92
CA ILE A 400 17.21 12.21 -1.66
C ILE A 400 18.71 11.88 -1.69
N ILE A 401 19.04 10.66 -1.28
CA ILE A 401 20.41 10.13 -1.32
C ILE A 401 20.44 8.97 -2.31
N THR A 402 21.37 9.03 -3.25
CA THR A 402 21.62 7.93 -4.18
C THR A 402 23.10 7.72 -4.45
N ILE A 403 23.44 6.47 -4.73
CA ILE A 403 24.77 6.07 -5.17
C ILE A 403 25.01 6.37 -6.66
N ASP A 404 23.97 6.71 -7.40
CA ASP A 404 23.97 6.88 -8.85
C ASP A 404 24.54 8.25 -9.26
N GLU A 405 24.91 8.37 -10.53
CA GLU A 405 25.45 9.61 -11.09
C GLU A 405 24.37 10.65 -11.36
N ARG A 406 23.12 10.23 -11.55
CA ARG A 406 21.95 11.10 -11.77
C ARG A 406 20.63 10.37 -11.51
N LEU A 407 19.60 11.10 -11.16
CA LEU A 407 18.27 10.53 -10.91
C LEU A 407 17.63 9.91 -12.16
N GLY A 408 17.89 10.49 -13.35
CA GLY A 408 17.25 10.07 -14.61
C GLY A 408 17.63 8.68 -15.11
N ASP A 409 18.61 8.01 -14.49
CA ASP A 409 19.00 6.66 -14.88
C ASP A 409 17.92 5.61 -14.53
N PHE A 410 17.14 5.85 -13.46
CA PHE A 410 16.11 4.92 -12.96
C PHE A 410 14.77 5.59 -12.63
N MET A 411 14.68 6.90 -12.75
CA MET A 411 13.48 7.70 -12.48
C MET A 411 12.95 8.29 -13.79
N SER A 412 11.62 8.27 -13.98
CA SER A 412 10.98 8.87 -15.15
C SER A 412 11.16 10.39 -15.19
N ASP A 413 11.37 10.95 -16.38
CA ASP A 413 11.69 12.37 -16.59
C ASP A 413 10.73 13.34 -15.89
N TYR A 414 9.42 13.07 -15.96
CA TYR A 414 8.42 13.92 -15.30
C TYR A 414 8.63 14.00 -13.77
N LEU A 415 9.07 12.89 -13.17
CA LEU A 415 9.30 12.82 -11.73
C LEU A 415 10.62 13.49 -11.34
N VAL A 416 11.66 13.36 -12.17
CA VAL A 416 12.91 14.12 -12.03
C VAL A 416 12.62 15.61 -12.03
N GLN A 417 11.90 16.11 -13.05
CA GLN A 417 11.50 17.52 -13.15
C GLN A 417 10.70 17.98 -11.92
N LYS A 418 9.85 17.11 -11.37
CA LYS A 418 9.09 17.45 -10.17
C LYS A 418 9.97 17.54 -8.92
N VAL A 419 10.86 16.58 -8.73
CA VAL A 419 11.83 16.60 -7.62
C VAL A 419 12.66 17.90 -7.69
N GLU A 420 13.19 18.24 -8.87
CA GLU A 420 14.00 19.44 -9.09
C GLU A 420 13.21 20.74 -8.90
N ALA A 421 11.93 20.76 -9.26
CA ALA A 421 11.05 21.92 -9.10
C ALA A 421 10.49 22.09 -7.68
N THR A 422 10.70 21.15 -6.77
CA THR A 422 10.17 21.21 -5.40
C THR A 422 11.19 21.85 -4.45
N PRO A 423 10.93 23.06 -3.91
CA PRO A 423 11.97 23.90 -3.25
C PRO A 423 12.60 23.27 -2.00
N ASN A 424 11.87 22.43 -1.28
CA ASN A 424 12.36 21.78 -0.05
C ASN A 424 12.88 20.34 -0.30
N ILE A 425 13.10 19.94 -1.57
CA ILE A 425 13.79 18.69 -1.91
C ILE A 425 15.22 19.00 -2.34
N THR A 426 16.19 18.31 -1.77
CA THR A 426 17.59 18.34 -2.16
C THR A 426 18.02 16.95 -2.63
N VAL A 427 18.85 16.88 -3.68
CA VAL A 427 19.39 15.61 -4.18
C VAL A 427 20.90 15.56 -3.90
N VAL A 428 21.34 14.45 -3.31
CA VAL A 428 22.74 14.16 -3.01
C VAL A 428 23.14 12.88 -3.75
N LEU A 429 23.90 13.06 -4.80
CA LEU A 429 24.39 11.98 -5.68
C LEU A 429 25.67 11.35 -5.11
N HIS A 430 26.09 10.22 -5.69
CA HIS A 430 27.34 9.50 -5.34
C HIS A 430 27.50 9.21 -3.86
N THR A 431 26.41 9.14 -3.12
CA THR A 431 26.43 9.07 -1.66
C THR A 431 25.68 7.84 -1.16
N GLU A 432 26.25 7.16 -0.20
CA GLU A 432 25.62 6.03 0.49
C GLU A 432 25.47 6.29 1.99
N VAL A 433 24.48 5.67 2.60
CA VAL A 433 24.29 5.67 4.05
C VAL A 433 25.07 4.51 4.64
N VAL A 434 26.03 4.79 5.51
CA VAL A 434 26.95 3.78 6.09
C VAL A 434 26.73 3.54 7.56
N ASP A 435 26.07 4.46 8.29
CA ASP A 435 25.76 4.29 9.71
C ASP A 435 24.55 5.16 10.10
N GLY A 436 23.96 4.85 11.26
CA GLY A 436 22.86 5.57 11.87
C GLY A 436 23.08 5.81 13.35
N HIS A 437 22.57 6.94 13.85
CA HIS A 437 22.73 7.36 15.23
C HIS A 437 21.37 7.62 15.88
N GLY A 438 21.23 7.18 17.12
CA GLY A 438 20.03 7.37 17.93
C GLY A 438 19.87 6.27 18.97
N ARG A 439 19.17 6.56 20.06
CA ARG A 439 18.92 5.58 21.12
C ARG A 439 17.50 5.01 21.09
N ARG A 440 16.51 5.87 20.94
CA ARG A 440 15.08 5.51 20.88
C ARG A 440 14.46 5.82 19.53
N ARG A 441 15.08 6.70 18.78
CA ARG A 441 14.70 7.09 17.42
C ARG A 441 15.94 7.47 16.63
N LEU A 442 15.80 7.59 15.33
CA LEU A 442 16.86 8.15 14.49
C LEU A 442 17.10 9.61 14.86
N GLU A 443 18.36 9.97 15.08
CA GLU A 443 18.83 11.32 15.41
C GLU A 443 19.85 11.82 14.37
N GLY A 444 20.48 10.93 13.63
CA GLY A 444 21.44 11.26 12.60
C GLY A 444 21.82 10.10 11.71
N LEU A 445 22.39 10.44 10.55
CA LEU A 445 22.92 9.50 9.55
C LEU A 445 24.39 9.82 9.27
N THR A 446 25.21 8.80 9.08
CA THR A 446 26.55 8.95 8.51
C THR A 446 26.48 8.63 7.02
N LEU A 447 26.82 9.62 6.23
CA LEU A 447 26.84 9.59 4.77
C LEU A 447 28.28 9.50 4.29
N ARG A 448 28.55 8.65 3.30
CA ARG A 448 29.87 8.50 2.67
C ARG A 448 29.78 8.84 1.19
N ASP A 449 30.59 9.77 0.74
CA ASP A 449 30.78 10.05 -0.66
C ASP A 449 31.60 8.92 -1.31
N ARG A 450 31.08 8.31 -2.35
CA ARG A 450 31.72 7.13 -3.00
C ARG A 450 32.92 7.49 -3.87
N HIS A 451 33.04 8.74 -4.31
CA HIS A 451 34.20 9.18 -5.11
C HIS A 451 35.39 9.52 -4.22
N THR A 452 35.13 10.26 -3.15
CA THR A 452 36.21 10.75 -2.27
C THR A 452 36.46 9.84 -1.07
N GLY A 453 35.53 8.98 -0.73
CA GLY A 453 35.54 8.18 0.50
C GLY A 453 35.26 8.99 1.78
N ALA A 454 35.04 10.30 1.66
CA ALA A 454 34.82 11.20 2.79
C ALA A 454 33.46 10.86 3.45
N ALA A 455 33.47 10.71 4.78
CA ALA A 455 32.27 10.49 5.57
C ALA A 455 31.90 11.75 6.36
N ARG A 456 30.60 12.01 6.50
CA ARG A 456 30.05 13.08 7.33
C ARG A 456 28.79 12.63 8.03
N THR A 457 28.60 13.08 9.25
CA THR A 457 27.35 12.85 9.99
C THR A 457 26.44 14.05 9.84
N VAL A 458 25.17 13.80 9.57
CA VAL A 458 24.12 14.81 9.42
C VAL A 458 22.95 14.52 10.36
N PRO A 459 22.30 15.53 10.93
CA PRO A 459 21.07 15.33 11.70
C PRO A 459 19.98 14.76 10.79
N ALA A 460 19.22 13.78 11.28
CA ALA A 460 18.13 13.16 10.54
C ALA A 460 17.05 12.68 11.51
N SER A 461 15.81 13.10 11.32
CA SER A 461 14.68 12.65 12.12
C SER A 461 14.06 11.36 11.56
N ALA A 462 14.17 11.17 10.24
CA ALA A 462 13.73 9.93 9.59
C ALA A 462 14.50 9.65 8.28
N VAL A 463 14.59 8.37 7.92
CA VAL A 463 15.07 7.88 6.63
C VAL A 463 14.10 6.85 6.06
N PHE A 464 13.72 7.05 4.79
CA PHE A 464 12.89 6.16 4.00
C PHE A 464 13.75 5.43 2.97
N VAL A 465 13.85 4.11 3.09
CA VAL A 465 14.73 3.27 2.26
C VAL A 465 13.94 2.65 1.12
N LEU A 466 14.25 3.05 -0.11
CA LEU A 466 13.55 2.70 -1.35
C LEU A 466 14.52 2.19 -2.43
N ILE A 467 15.39 1.24 -2.06
CA ILE A 467 16.50 0.70 -2.87
C ILE A 467 16.13 -0.60 -3.60
N GLY A 468 14.84 -0.84 -3.81
CA GLY A 468 14.32 -2.02 -4.49
C GLY A 468 13.81 -3.09 -3.53
N ALA A 469 13.56 -4.28 -4.09
CA ALA A 469 12.96 -5.39 -3.37
C ALA A 469 13.63 -6.72 -3.76
N GLU A 470 13.50 -7.70 -2.89
CA GLU A 470 14.00 -9.08 -3.06
C GLU A 470 12.89 -10.09 -2.75
N PRO A 471 12.89 -11.27 -3.41
CA PRO A 471 11.84 -12.25 -3.19
C PRO A 471 11.98 -12.92 -1.82
N ARG A 472 10.85 -13.28 -1.22
CA ARG A 472 10.80 -14.00 0.08
C ARG A 472 10.86 -15.51 -0.13
N THR A 473 11.99 -16.03 -0.52
CA THR A 473 12.16 -17.44 -0.96
C THR A 473 13.29 -18.20 -0.29
N ASP A 474 13.98 -17.63 0.70
CA ASP A 474 15.12 -18.29 1.37
C ASP A 474 14.75 -19.64 2.00
N TRP A 475 13.51 -19.75 2.52
CA TRP A 475 12.97 -20.97 3.09
C TRP A 475 12.72 -22.10 2.08
N LEU A 476 12.84 -21.80 0.77
CA LEU A 476 12.70 -22.74 -0.36
C LEU A 476 14.05 -23.16 -0.94
N ASP A 477 15.16 -22.81 -0.29
CA ASP A 477 16.50 -23.18 -0.76
C ASP A 477 16.66 -24.70 -0.84
N GLY A 478 17.14 -25.17 -1.98
CA GLY A 478 17.27 -26.61 -2.25
C GLY A 478 15.93 -27.35 -2.49
N VAL A 479 14.78 -26.66 -2.46
CA VAL A 479 13.46 -27.27 -2.67
C VAL A 479 12.93 -27.00 -4.07
N VAL A 480 13.03 -25.76 -4.54
CA VAL A 480 12.62 -25.34 -5.89
C VAL A 480 13.72 -24.50 -6.55
N GLU A 481 13.80 -24.54 -7.87
CA GLU A 481 14.79 -23.77 -8.62
C GLU A 481 14.50 -22.26 -8.57
N ARG A 482 15.59 -21.49 -8.36
CA ARG A 482 15.55 -20.01 -8.26
C ARG A 482 16.67 -19.42 -9.12
N ASP A 483 16.48 -18.15 -9.54
CA ASP A 483 17.58 -17.40 -10.13
C ASP A 483 18.61 -16.94 -9.07
N GLU A 484 19.69 -16.32 -9.50
CA GLU A 484 20.76 -15.80 -8.63
C GLU A 484 20.27 -14.74 -7.62
N ARG A 485 19.09 -14.15 -7.85
CA ARG A 485 18.44 -13.14 -6.98
C ARG A 485 17.35 -13.74 -6.10
N GLY A 486 17.13 -15.06 -6.17
CA GLY A 486 16.12 -15.77 -5.39
C GLY A 486 14.71 -15.80 -6.01
N TYR A 487 14.48 -15.28 -7.23
CA TYR A 487 13.18 -15.39 -7.88
C TYR A 487 12.90 -16.81 -8.35
N LEU A 488 11.65 -17.28 -8.18
CA LEU A 488 11.25 -18.64 -8.53
C LEU A 488 11.18 -18.81 -10.06
N LEU A 489 11.84 -19.83 -10.57
CA LEU A 489 11.75 -20.25 -11.97
C LEU A 489 10.49 -21.07 -12.17
N THR A 490 9.79 -20.87 -13.30
CA THR A 490 8.54 -21.57 -13.62
C THR A 490 8.46 -21.95 -15.09
N GLY A 491 7.80 -23.05 -15.38
CA GLY A 491 7.49 -23.44 -16.75
C GLY A 491 8.71 -23.45 -17.67
N ARG A 492 8.70 -22.56 -18.66
CA ARG A 492 9.78 -22.45 -19.65
C ARG A 492 11.11 -21.96 -19.09
N ASP A 493 11.10 -21.21 -17.99
CA ASP A 493 12.32 -20.67 -17.39
C ASP A 493 13.12 -21.76 -16.67
N LEU A 494 12.52 -22.93 -16.42
CA LEU A 494 13.19 -24.12 -15.87
C LEU A 494 14.03 -24.89 -16.91
N ARG A 495 13.80 -24.62 -18.19
CA ARG A 495 14.52 -25.33 -19.27
C ARG A 495 15.95 -24.86 -19.37
N GLY A 496 16.86 -25.82 -19.54
CA GLY A 496 18.26 -25.53 -19.83
C GLY A 496 18.45 -24.75 -21.13
N ALA A 497 19.65 -24.26 -21.36
CA ALA A 497 20.01 -23.56 -22.59
C ALA A 497 19.80 -24.41 -23.86
N ASP A 498 19.76 -25.74 -23.72
CA ASP A 498 19.46 -26.73 -24.76
C ASP A 498 17.96 -26.95 -25.01
N GLY A 499 17.09 -26.22 -24.29
CA GLY A 499 15.64 -26.32 -24.39
C GLY A 499 15.02 -27.57 -23.76
N ARG A 500 15.80 -28.36 -23.05
CA ARG A 500 15.31 -29.56 -22.34
C ARG A 500 14.73 -29.20 -20.99
N ASP A 501 13.75 -29.99 -20.54
CA ASP A 501 13.21 -29.88 -19.19
C ASP A 501 14.27 -30.23 -18.15
N PRO A 502 14.14 -29.79 -16.88
CA PRO A 502 15.10 -30.05 -15.82
C PRO A 502 15.41 -31.56 -15.72
N ALA A 503 16.69 -31.91 -15.57
CA ALA A 503 17.10 -33.31 -15.47
C ALA A 503 16.43 -34.06 -14.30
N ALA A 504 16.01 -33.36 -13.28
CA ALA A 504 15.30 -33.87 -12.09
C ALA A 504 13.78 -33.84 -12.23
N TRP A 505 13.21 -33.38 -13.36
CA TRP A 505 11.76 -33.33 -13.55
C TRP A 505 11.17 -34.76 -13.62
N PRO A 506 10.26 -35.14 -12.70
CA PRO A 506 9.85 -36.54 -12.55
C PRO A 506 8.65 -36.95 -13.42
N LEU A 507 7.98 -36.03 -14.11
CA LEU A 507 6.79 -36.31 -14.90
C LEU A 507 7.11 -36.39 -16.40
N GLU A 508 6.33 -37.18 -17.15
CA GLU A 508 6.48 -37.30 -18.62
C GLU A 508 6.12 -36.00 -19.35
N ARG A 509 5.14 -35.23 -18.83
CA ARG A 509 4.81 -33.91 -19.37
C ARG A 509 5.81 -32.83 -18.94
N PRO A 510 5.98 -31.77 -19.70
CA PRO A 510 6.77 -30.62 -19.26
C PRO A 510 6.10 -29.89 -18.09
N PRO A 511 6.86 -29.09 -17.32
CA PRO A 511 6.29 -28.18 -16.33
C PRO A 511 5.22 -27.26 -16.93
N LEU A 512 4.09 -27.09 -16.24
CA LEU A 512 3.03 -26.15 -16.62
C LEU A 512 3.53 -24.71 -16.49
N LEU A 513 2.83 -23.74 -17.11
CA LEU A 513 3.30 -22.36 -17.28
C LEU A 513 3.81 -21.69 -15.99
N LEU A 514 3.11 -21.87 -14.87
CA LEU A 514 3.48 -21.30 -13.57
C LEU A 514 3.96 -22.36 -12.57
N GLU A 515 4.16 -23.60 -13.02
CA GLU A 515 4.65 -24.70 -12.18
C GLU A 515 6.16 -24.56 -11.96
N THR A 516 6.59 -24.73 -10.72
CA THR A 516 8.01 -24.70 -10.32
C THR A 516 8.71 -26.02 -10.69
N SER A 517 9.98 -26.19 -10.31
CA SER A 517 10.71 -27.45 -10.46
C SER A 517 10.17 -28.58 -9.60
N LEU A 518 9.24 -28.32 -8.68
CA LEU A 518 8.55 -29.33 -7.88
C LEU A 518 7.10 -29.46 -8.38
N PRO A 519 6.69 -30.62 -8.97
CA PRO A 519 5.35 -30.83 -9.48
C PRO A 519 4.27 -30.50 -8.44
N GLY A 520 3.15 -29.87 -8.88
CA GLY A 520 2.07 -29.46 -8.00
C GLY A 520 2.38 -28.26 -7.11
N VAL A 521 3.53 -27.62 -7.30
CA VAL A 521 3.89 -26.35 -6.67
C VAL A 521 4.00 -25.28 -7.74
N PHE A 522 3.15 -24.26 -7.63
CA PHE A 522 3.05 -23.15 -8.56
C PHE A 522 3.56 -21.86 -7.95
N ALA A 523 4.02 -20.92 -8.76
CA ALA A 523 4.39 -19.58 -8.29
C ALA A 523 3.65 -18.51 -9.08
N ALA A 524 3.18 -17.45 -8.36
CA ALA A 524 2.42 -16.37 -8.96
C ALA A 524 2.79 -15.01 -8.35
N GLY A 525 2.76 -13.96 -9.16
CA GLY A 525 3.05 -12.60 -8.76
C GLY A 525 4.54 -12.29 -8.66
N ASP A 526 4.87 -11.32 -7.81
CA ASP A 526 6.19 -10.70 -7.78
C ASP A 526 7.34 -11.63 -7.36
N VAL A 527 7.04 -12.75 -6.73
CA VAL A 527 8.01 -13.78 -6.34
C VAL A 527 8.60 -14.51 -7.54
N ARG A 528 7.88 -14.53 -8.68
CA ARG A 528 8.25 -15.26 -9.86
C ARG A 528 9.30 -14.51 -10.71
N TYR A 529 10.24 -15.22 -11.26
CA TYR A 529 11.21 -14.72 -12.25
C TYR A 529 10.48 -14.12 -13.46
N ARG A 530 10.94 -12.98 -13.93
CA ARG A 530 10.35 -12.22 -15.06
C ARG A 530 8.88 -11.83 -14.90
N SER A 531 8.30 -11.90 -13.70
CA SER A 531 6.95 -11.39 -13.49
C SER A 531 6.89 -9.87 -13.71
N VAL A 532 5.79 -9.39 -14.25
CA VAL A 532 5.52 -7.96 -14.38
C VAL A 532 5.05 -7.43 -13.03
N LYS A 533 5.85 -6.57 -12.38
CA LYS A 533 5.57 -6.01 -11.05
C LYS A 533 4.41 -5.01 -11.11
N ARG A 534 3.18 -5.52 -11.27
CA ARG A 534 1.92 -4.77 -11.33
C ARG A 534 0.82 -5.54 -10.63
N VAL A 535 -0.07 -4.85 -9.94
CA VAL A 535 -1.21 -5.47 -9.25
C VAL A 535 -2.06 -6.30 -10.20
N ALA A 536 -2.41 -5.76 -11.37
CA ALA A 536 -3.22 -6.47 -12.37
C ALA A 536 -2.54 -7.74 -12.88
N SER A 537 -1.21 -7.72 -13.10
CA SER A 537 -0.44 -8.89 -13.52
C SER A 537 -0.42 -9.97 -12.43
N ALA A 538 -0.22 -9.56 -11.17
CA ALA A 538 -0.24 -10.47 -10.03
C ALA A 538 -1.61 -11.16 -9.86
N VAL A 539 -2.71 -10.39 -9.99
CA VAL A 539 -4.09 -10.92 -9.97
C VAL A 539 -4.29 -11.92 -11.11
N GLY A 540 -3.85 -11.57 -12.34
CA GLY A 540 -3.94 -12.47 -13.49
C GLY A 540 -3.16 -13.78 -13.31
N GLU A 541 -1.93 -13.69 -12.79
CA GLU A 541 -1.13 -14.89 -12.51
C GLU A 541 -1.76 -15.77 -11.40
N GLY A 542 -2.35 -15.16 -10.36
CA GLY A 542 -3.07 -15.89 -9.31
C GLY A 542 -4.24 -16.70 -9.87
N SER A 543 -5.05 -16.11 -10.76
CA SER A 543 -6.16 -16.83 -11.41
C SER A 543 -5.69 -17.94 -12.35
N ILE A 544 -4.63 -17.69 -13.16
CA ILE A 544 -4.04 -18.69 -14.05
C ILE A 544 -3.47 -19.87 -13.24
N ALA A 545 -2.84 -19.60 -12.10
CA ALA A 545 -2.30 -20.66 -11.24
C ALA A 545 -3.38 -21.65 -10.80
N VAL A 546 -4.59 -21.18 -10.48
CA VAL A 546 -5.72 -22.06 -10.12
C VAL A 546 -6.14 -22.94 -11.30
N GLN A 547 -6.22 -22.38 -12.52
CA GLN A 547 -6.50 -23.17 -13.71
C GLN A 547 -5.47 -24.28 -13.92
N LEU A 548 -4.19 -23.98 -13.70
CA LEU A 548 -3.11 -24.98 -13.81
C LEU A 548 -3.15 -26.02 -12.68
N VAL A 549 -3.63 -25.63 -11.49
CA VAL A 549 -3.92 -26.58 -10.40
C VAL A 549 -5.00 -27.58 -10.82
N HIS A 550 -6.06 -27.12 -11.50
CA HIS A 550 -7.07 -28.03 -12.05
C HIS A 550 -6.46 -29.04 -13.02
N GLU A 551 -5.61 -28.60 -13.95
CA GLU A 551 -4.91 -29.47 -14.89
C GLU A 551 -4.06 -30.51 -14.14
N TYR A 552 -3.25 -30.06 -13.19
CA TYR A 552 -2.40 -30.94 -12.36
C TYR A 552 -3.20 -31.96 -11.55
N LEU A 553 -4.31 -31.54 -10.93
CA LEU A 553 -5.12 -32.42 -10.09
C LEU A 553 -6.01 -33.39 -10.89
N ALA A 554 -6.26 -33.10 -12.16
CA ALA A 554 -6.99 -33.99 -13.08
C ALA A 554 -6.10 -35.10 -13.68
N GLU A 555 -4.76 -34.98 -13.58
CA GLU A 555 -3.84 -36.03 -14.04
C GLU A 555 -4.06 -37.33 -13.27
N PRO A 556 -4.04 -38.49 -13.96
CA PRO A 556 -4.07 -39.80 -13.29
C PRO A 556 -2.89 -39.89 -12.32
N ARG A 557 -3.17 -39.97 -11.05
CA ARG A 557 -2.15 -40.22 -10.04
C ARG A 557 -1.81 -41.73 -10.13
N ASP A 558 -0.72 -42.08 -10.76
CA ASP A 558 -0.19 -43.43 -10.61
C ASP A 558 0.01 -43.64 -9.10
N ARG A 559 -0.80 -44.52 -8.54
CA ARG A 559 -0.54 -45.06 -7.21
C ARG A 559 0.81 -45.72 -7.32
N ALA A 560 1.89 -45.00 -6.94
CA ALA A 560 3.20 -45.58 -6.81
C ALA A 560 3.05 -46.87 -6.01
N GLY A 561 3.46 -47.97 -6.63
CA GLY A 561 3.19 -49.33 -6.23
C GLY A 561 3.42 -49.57 -4.75
N GLY A 562 2.57 -50.42 -4.22
CA GLY A 562 2.61 -50.94 -2.87
C GLY A 562 3.84 -51.77 -2.55
#